data_0acf3a974ca194c7c4c59fd1bfca396c
#
_entry.id   0acf3a974ca194c7c4c59fd1bfca396c
#
_cell.length_a   1.000
_cell.length_b   1.000
_cell.length_c   1.000
_cell.angle_alpha   90.00
_cell.angle_beta   90.00
_cell.angle_gamma   90.00
#
_symmetry.space_group_name_H-M   'P 1'
#
loop_
_entity.id
_entity.type
_entity.pdbx_description
1 polymer ?
#
loop_
_entity_poly.entity_id
_entity_poly.type
_entity_poly.pdbx_seq_one_letter_code
_entity_poly.pdbx_strand_id
1 'polypeptide(L)'
;LIPEKIINLSKSNSEKIKTSSLHLEEIMQIMIEKYRQGKKVIRLHDGDPCLFGAITEQIHILKQSNIQVEVVPGISAYQVTASYHQAELTIPTITQTIILSRYGGRTGMPERESLKNLAQIKASLCLYLSARHVAETQKILLEFYHPSTKVIVGHRVSWDEGWTSIITLKDMKEFSIKKKLIRTTIYIVSPALDHFDKSSNLYNPTYHHLFRKN
;
A
#
# COMPACT_ATOMS: atom_id res chain seq x y z
N LEU A 1 -13.99 1.97 1.88
CA LEU A 1 -12.70 2.30 2.51
C LEU A 1 -12.21 3.72 2.23
N ILE A 2 -13.03 4.56 1.58
CA ILE A 2 -12.68 5.95 1.25
C ILE A 2 -13.22 6.85 2.36
N PRO A 3 -12.40 7.75 2.92
CA PRO A 3 -12.83 8.70 3.94
C PRO A 3 -13.95 9.61 3.42
N GLU A 4 -14.90 9.95 4.27
CA GLU A 4 -16.05 10.77 3.90
C GLU A 4 -15.64 12.17 3.41
N LYS A 5 -14.56 12.73 3.97
CA LYS A 5 -13.98 13.99 3.51
C LYS A 5 -13.60 13.99 2.03
N ILE A 6 -13.16 12.85 1.49
CA ILE A 6 -12.85 12.72 0.05
C ILE A 6 -14.14 12.63 -0.77
N ILE A 7 -15.13 11.87 -0.28
CA ILE A 7 -16.44 11.76 -0.95
C ILE A 7 -17.12 13.13 -1.02
N ASN A 8 -16.95 13.96 0.00
CA ASN A 8 -17.54 15.29 0.08
C ASN A 8 -16.88 16.36 -0.81
N LEU A 9 -15.74 16.04 -1.44
CA LEU A 9 -15.15 16.89 -2.49
C LEU A 9 -15.96 16.82 -3.81
N SER A 10 -16.85 15.84 -3.97
CA SER A 10 -17.74 15.77 -5.13
C SER A 10 -18.77 16.90 -5.09
N LYS A 11 -19.23 17.31 -6.27
CA LYS A 11 -20.30 18.32 -6.38
C LYS A 11 -21.54 17.90 -5.56
N SER A 12 -22.27 18.86 -5.00
CA SER A 12 -23.44 18.60 -4.15
C SER A 12 -24.54 17.79 -4.87
N ASN A 13 -24.68 17.97 -6.18
CA ASN A 13 -25.64 17.25 -7.03
C ASN A 13 -25.10 15.93 -7.61
N SER A 14 -23.92 15.48 -7.19
CA SER A 14 -23.37 14.19 -7.63
C SER A 14 -24.09 13.05 -6.93
N GLU A 15 -24.54 12.08 -7.70
CA GLU A 15 -25.03 10.80 -7.19
C GLU A 15 -23.85 10.01 -6.57
N LYS A 16 -24.02 9.52 -5.34
CA LYS A 16 -22.99 8.78 -4.58
C LYS A 16 -23.47 7.36 -4.37
N ILE A 17 -22.82 6.40 -5.03
CA ILE A 17 -23.20 5.00 -4.99
C ILE A 17 -22.19 4.21 -4.18
N LYS A 18 -22.63 3.60 -3.08
CA LYS A 18 -21.80 2.75 -2.24
C LYS A 18 -21.75 1.33 -2.81
N THR A 19 -20.55 0.86 -3.15
CA THR A 19 -20.35 -0.42 -3.84
C THR A 19 -19.80 -1.54 -2.95
N SER A 20 -19.66 -1.32 -1.64
CA SER A 20 -19.01 -2.28 -0.73
C SER A 20 -19.74 -3.61 -0.54
N SER A 21 -21.01 -3.70 -0.91
CA SER A 21 -21.85 -4.90 -0.86
C SER A 21 -22.19 -5.47 -2.24
N LEU A 22 -21.72 -4.83 -3.30
CA LEU A 22 -22.03 -5.21 -4.68
C LEU A 22 -20.95 -6.14 -5.24
N HIS A 23 -21.36 -7.05 -6.11
CA HIS A 23 -20.46 -7.86 -6.94
C HIS A 23 -19.95 -7.07 -8.14
N LEU A 24 -18.92 -7.59 -8.82
CA LEU A 24 -18.30 -6.93 -9.96
C LEU A 24 -19.30 -6.60 -11.06
N GLU A 25 -20.15 -7.55 -11.40
CA GLU A 25 -21.15 -7.44 -12.46
C GLU A 25 -22.12 -6.28 -12.18
N GLU A 26 -22.63 -6.18 -10.95
CA GLU A 26 -23.53 -5.11 -10.53
C GLU A 26 -22.86 -3.73 -10.60
N ILE A 27 -21.60 -3.65 -10.15
CA ILE A 27 -20.80 -2.42 -10.23
C ILE A 27 -20.64 -2.00 -11.69
N MET A 28 -20.27 -2.94 -12.56
CA MET A 28 -20.04 -2.68 -13.97
C MET A 28 -21.32 -2.27 -14.69
N GLN A 29 -22.43 -2.93 -14.40
CA GLN A 29 -23.75 -2.56 -14.95
C GLN A 29 -24.08 -1.11 -14.59
N ILE A 30 -23.98 -0.73 -13.33
CA ILE A 30 -24.25 0.64 -12.87
C ILE A 30 -23.35 1.64 -13.61
N MET A 31 -22.05 1.37 -13.71
CA MET A 31 -21.10 2.27 -14.36
C MET A 31 -21.45 2.46 -15.84
N ILE A 32 -21.73 1.38 -16.56
CA ILE A 32 -22.07 1.41 -17.98
C ILE A 32 -23.40 2.15 -18.22
N GLU A 33 -24.43 1.87 -17.41
CA GLU A 33 -25.73 2.56 -17.50
C GLU A 33 -25.60 4.07 -17.28
N LYS A 34 -24.87 4.49 -16.23
CA LYS A 34 -24.66 5.90 -15.95
C LYS A 34 -23.86 6.60 -17.05
N TYR A 35 -22.86 5.93 -17.61
CA TYR A 35 -22.09 6.46 -18.75
C TYR A 35 -23.00 6.64 -19.99
N ARG A 36 -23.82 5.65 -20.32
CA ARG A 36 -24.78 5.73 -21.45
C ARG A 36 -25.83 6.81 -21.28
N GLN A 37 -26.16 7.19 -20.04
CA GLN A 37 -27.00 8.35 -19.71
C GLN A 37 -26.26 9.69 -19.86
N GLY A 38 -25.03 9.72 -20.38
CA GLY A 38 -24.23 10.93 -20.55
C GLY A 38 -23.62 11.46 -19.24
N LYS A 39 -23.58 10.66 -18.18
CA LYS A 39 -22.97 11.06 -16.91
C LYS A 39 -21.46 10.86 -16.94
N LYS A 40 -20.70 11.77 -16.29
CA LYS A 40 -19.30 11.54 -15.96
C LYS A 40 -19.24 10.59 -14.77
N VAL A 41 -18.74 9.37 -14.99
CA VAL A 41 -18.61 8.35 -13.94
C VAL A 41 -17.21 8.40 -13.34
N ILE A 42 -17.12 8.48 -12.03
CA ILE A 42 -15.85 8.45 -11.29
C ILE A 42 -15.87 7.25 -10.33
N ARG A 43 -14.97 6.30 -10.53
CA ARG A 43 -14.76 5.17 -9.65
C ARG A 43 -13.66 5.50 -8.65
N LEU A 44 -14.04 5.75 -7.39
CA LEU A 44 -13.07 6.04 -6.32
C LEU A 44 -12.42 4.75 -5.81
N HIS A 45 -11.12 4.81 -5.62
CA HIS A 45 -10.30 3.77 -5.01
C HIS A 45 -9.59 4.31 -3.77
N ASP A 46 -9.20 3.39 -2.86
CA ASP A 46 -8.39 3.69 -1.69
C ASP A 46 -6.91 3.57 -2.07
N GLY A 47 -6.15 4.63 -1.86
CA GLY A 47 -4.74 4.71 -2.26
C GLY A 47 -4.54 4.79 -3.77
N ASP A 48 -3.59 4.02 -4.30
CA ASP A 48 -3.32 3.93 -5.74
C ASP A 48 -4.17 2.81 -6.37
N PRO A 49 -4.98 3.11 -7.40
CA PRO A 49 -5.80 2.11 -8.08
C PRO A 49 -5.01 0.95 -8.69
N CYS A 50 -3.77 1.21 -9.11
CA CYS A 50 -2.91 0.21 -9.75
C CYS A 50 -2.25 -0.75 -8.76
N LEU A 51 -2.36 -0.51 -7.44
CA LEU A 51 -1.78 -1.35 -6.41
C LEU A 51 -2.86 -2.05 -5.59
N PHE A 52 -3.08 -3.34 -5.83
CA PHE A 52 -4.13 -4.17 -5.19
C PHE A 52 -5.56 -3.65 -5.38
N GLY A 53 -5.80 -2.79 -6.39
CA GLY A 53 -7.09 -2.15 -6.63
C GLY A 53 -8.09 -2.99 -7.44
N ALA A 54 -7.69 -4.16 -7.95
CA ALA A 54 -8.52 -5.04 -8.80
C ALA A 54 -9.20 -4.30 -9.97
N ILE A 55 -8.46 -3.37 -10.61
CA ILE A 55 -9.02 -2.54 -11.69
C ILE A 55 -8.95 -3.20 -13.08
N THR A 56 -8.11 -4.22 -13.25
CA THR A 56 -7.88 -4.84 -14.56
C THR A 56 -9.16 -5.39 -15.16
N GLU A 57 -9.96 -6.11 -14.38
CA GLU A 57 -11.23 -6.68 -14.80
C GLU A 57 -12.25 -5.59 -15.15
N GLN A 58 -12.33 -4.54 -14.32
CA GLN A 58 -13.21 -3.40 -14.55
C GLN A 58 -12.86 -2.68 -15.86
N ILE A 59 -11.58 -2.39 -16.08
CA ILE A 59 -11.11 -1.74 -17.31
C ILE A 59 -11.39 -2.61 -18.54
N HIS A 60 -11.21 -3.93 -18.44
CA HIS A 60 -11.47 -4.86 -19.52
C HIS A 60 -12.95 -4.81 -19.94
N ILE A 61 -13.88 -4.92 -19.00
CA ILE A 61 -15.33 -4.89 -19.27
C ILE A 61 -15.75 -3.53 -19.87
N LEU A 62 -15.21 -2.42 -19.35
CA LEU A 62 -15.53 -1.09 -19.88
C LEU A 62 -15.02 -0.92 -21.32
N LYS A 63 -13.81 -1.39 -21.62
CA LYS A 63 -13.29 -1.38 -23.00
C LYS A 63 -14.12 -2.22 -23.97
N GLN A 64 -14.58 -3.39 -23.54
CA GLN A 64 -15.50 -4.22 -24.35
C GLN A 64 -16.85 -3.51 -24.60
N SER A 65 -17.24 -2.60 -23.71
CA SER A 65 -18.43 -1.76 -23.86
C SER A 65 -18.17 -0.46 -24.64
N ASN A 66 -17.00 -0.31 -25.28
CA ASN A 66 -16.56 0.89 -25.99
C ASN A 66 -16.49 2.16 -25.12
N ILE A 67 -16.18 2.00 -23.83
CA ILE A 67 -16.05 3.10 -22.88
C ILE A 67 -14.56 3.38 -22.66
N GLN A 68 -14.16 4.63 -22.88
CA GLN A 68 -12.79 5.07 -22.57
C GLN A 68 -12.61 5.23 -21.06
N VAL A 69 -11.48 4.78 -20.58
CA VAL A 69 -11.11 4.79 -19.15
C VAL A 69 -9.81 5.53 -18.97
N GLU A 70 -9.79 6.44 -18.04
CA GLU A 70 -8.59 7.10 -17.53
C GLU A 70 -8.33 6.61 -16.10
N VAL A 71 -7.10 6.27 -15.78
CA VAL A 71 -6.69 5.92 -14.41
C VAL A 71 -5.85 7.06 -13.86
N VAL A 72 -6.36 7.71 -12.82
CA VAL A 72 -5.62 8.76 -12.11
C VAL A 72 -4.82 8.10 -10.99
N PRO A 73 -3.48 8.26 -10.97
CA PRO A 73 -2.65 7.67 -9.92
C PRO A 73 -2.96 8.29 -8.55
N GLY A 74 -2.85 7.47 -7.52
CA GLY A 74 -3.01 7.90 -6.14
C GLY A 74 -1.74 7.66 -5.31
N ILE A 75 -1.72 8.23 -4.10
CA ILE A 75 -0.64 7.98 -3.14
C ILE A 75 -0.98 6.73 -2.36
N SER A 76 -0.12 5.73 -2.44
CA SER A 76 -0.36 4.46 -1.75
C SER A 76 -0.05 4.52 -0.26
N ALA A 77 -0.69 3.66 0.52
CA ALA A 77 -0.58 3.64 1.98
C ALA A 77 0.87 3.51 2.49
N TYR A 78 1.77 2.80 1.78
CA TYR A 78 3.16 2.69 2.19
C TYR A 78 3.89 4.04 2.14
N GLN A 79 3.62 4.85 1.13
CA GLN A 79 4.22 6.18 0.97
C GLN A 79 3.75 7.12 2.08
N VAL A 80 2.44 7.15 2.33
CA VAL A 80 1.85 7.95 3.41
C VAL A 80 2.40 7.52 4.76
N THR A 81 2.48 6.21 5.01
CA THR A 81 2.98 5.66 6.27
C THR A 81 4.46 6.02 6.49
N ALA A 82 5.30 5.89 5.47
CA ALA A 82 6.71 6.25 5.54
C ALA A 82 6.89 7.77 5.75
N SER A 83 6.10 8.62 5.06
CA SER A 83 6.20 10.08 5.18
C SER A 83 5.85 10.57 6.58
N TYR A 84 4.88 9.97 7.28
CA TYR A 84 4.54 10.33 8.66
C TYR A 84 5.70 10.11 9.64
N HIS A 85 6.61 9.21 9.31
CA HIS A 85 7.81 8.93 10.09
C HIS A 85 9.08 9.54 9.48
N GLN A 86 8.95 10.38 8.42
CA GLN A 86 10.09 10.97 7.71
C GLN A 86 11.12 9.90 7.31
N ALA A 87 10.63 8.70 7.00
CA ALA A 87 11.44 7.52 6.74
C ALA A 87 11.68 7.33 5.24
N GLU A 88 12.94 7.32 4.84
CA GLU A 88 13.37 6.82 3.54
C GLU A 88 13.51 5.29 3.62
N LEU A 89 12.89 4.59 2.69
CA LEU A 89 12.88 3.12 2.65
C LEU A 89 14.04 2.55 1.81
N THR A 90 14.85 3.42 1.22
CA THR A 90 15.96 3.08 0.32
C THR A 90 17.23 3.79 0.76
N ILE A 91 17.95 3.22 1.71
CA ILE A 91 19.21 3.79 2.21
C ILE A 91 20.39 3.09 1.55
N PRO A 92 21.33 3.82 0.93
CA PRO A 92 22.55 3.27 0.36
C PRO A 92 23.30 2.36 1.33
N THR A 93 23.82 1.25 0.85
CA THR A 93 24.56 0.23 1.61
C THR A 93 23.71 -0.60 2.60
N ILE A 94 22.46 -0.22 2.86
CA ILE A 94 21.57 -0.96 3.75
C ILE A 94 20.51 -1.72 2.92
N THR A 95 19.67 -0.98 2.19
CA THR A 95 18.69 -1.56 1.27
C THR A 95 18.30 -0.53 0.21
N GLN A 96 18.19 -0.96 -1.04
CA GLN A 96 17.81 -0.11 -2.17
C GLN A 96 16.58 -0.67 -2.90
N THR A 97 15.91 -1.63 -2.28
CA THR A 97 14.75 -2.30 -2.85
C THR A 97 13.56 -2.18 -1.93
N ILE A 98 12.42 -1.82 -2.49
CA ILE A 98 11.12 -1.85 -1.81
C ILE A 98 10.28 -2.96 -2.45
N ILE A 99 9.79 -3.87 -1.63
CA ILE A 99 8.90 -4.95 -2.05
C ILE A 99 7.51 -4.63 -1.54
N LEU A 100 6.56 -4.44 -2.46
CA LEU A 100 5.14 -4.27 -2.16
C LEU A 100 4.46 -5.62 -2.33
N SER A 101 3.98 -6.20 -1.24
CA SER A 101 3.41 -7.55 -1.26
C SER A 101 2.31 -7.71 -0.21
N ARG A 102 1.81 -8.93 -0.07
CA ARG A 102 0.81 -9.32 0.92
C ARG A 102 1.07 -10.74 1.43
N TYR A 103 0.40 -11.14 2.47
CA TYR A 103 0.32 -12.55 2.84
C TYR A 103 -0.62 -13.29 1.88
N GLY A 104 -0.25 -14.50 1.44
CA GLY A 104 -0.98 -15.26 0.42
C GLY A 104 -2.46 -15.52 0.72
N GLY A 105 -2.81 -15.76 1.97
CA GLY A 105 -4.18 -15.89 2.44
C GLY A 105 -5.05 -16.81 1.57
N ARG A 106 -6.35 -16.48 1.48
CA ARG A 106 -7.33 -17.29 0.72
C ARG A 106 -7.18 -17.22 -0.80
N THR A 107 -6.65 -16.12 -1.32
CA THR A 107 -6.54 -15.90 -2.77
C THR A 107 -5.24 -16.41 -3.35
N GLY A 108 -4.43 -17.07 -2.53
CA GLY A 108 -3.14 -17.60 -2.95
C GLY A 108 -2.15 -16.53 -3.42
N MET A 109 -0.97 -16.99 -3.74
CA MET A 109 0.10 -16.22 -4.42
C MET A 109 0.90 -17.20 -5.26
N PRO A 110 1.55 -16.75 -6.35
CA PRO A 110 2.55 -17.57 -7.02
C PRO A 110 3.62 -18.00 -6.01
N GLU A 111 4.04 -19.25 -6.05
CA GLU A 111 4.98 -19.83 -5.07
C GLU A 111 6.29 -19.02 -4.97
N ARG A 112 6.82 -18.57 -6.13
CA ARG A 112 8.01 -17.71 -6.20
C ARG A 112 7.84 -16.37 -5.46
N GLU A 113 6.62 -15.90 -5.28
CA GLU A 113 6.26 -14.63 -4.62
C GLU A 113 5.76 -14.87 -3.18
N SER A 114 5.93 -16.09 -2.65
CA SER A 114 5.60 -16.37 -1.26
C SER A 114 6.33 -15.42 -0.31
N LEU A 115 5.68 -15.07 0.80
CA LEU A 115 6.30 -14.18 1.80
C LEU A 115 7.68 -14.69 2.24
N LYS A 116 7.86 -16.01 2.33
CA LYS A 116 9.14 -16.62 2.66
C LYS A 116 10.22 -16.29 1.64
N ASN A 117 9.93 -16.42 0.35
CA ASN A 117 10.88 -16.13 -0.72
C ASN A 117 11.21 -14.62 -0.78
N LEU A 118 10.21 -13.75 -0.61
CA LEU A 118 10.42 -12.32 -0.61
C LEU A 118 11.22 -11.84 0.61
N ALA A 119 11.00 -12.43 1.77
CA ALA A 119 11.70 -12.08 3.00
C ALA A 119 13.20 -12.40 2.97
N GLN A 120 13.62 -13.41 2.17
CA GLN A 120 15.03 -13.74 1.98
C GLN A 120 15.85 -12.58 1.41
N ILE A 121 15.24 -11.70 0.64
CA ILE A 121 15.90 -10.54 0.03
C ILE A 121 16.33 -9.52 1.10
N LYS A 122 15.69 -9.53 2.29
CA LYS A 122 15.92 -8.58 3.40
C LYS A 122 15.78 -7.11 2.99
N ALA A 123 14.95 -6.85 2.00
CA ALA A 123 14.63 -5.51 1.52
C ALA A 123 13.64 -4.79 2.45
N SER A 124 13.33 -3.53 2.15
CA SER A 124 12.17 -2.85 2.75
C SER A 124 10.89 -3.51 2.25
N LEU A 125 10.17 -4.20 3.14
CA LEU A 125 9.00 -5.01 2.81
C LEU A 125 7.73 -4.33 3.31
N CYS A 126 6.87 -3.91 2.39
CA CYS A 126 5.59 -3.27 2.68
C CYS A 126 4.46 -4.29 2.49
N LEU A 127 3.82 -4.69 3.58
CA LEU A 127 2.81 -5.76 3.60
C LEU A 127 1.41 -5.20 3.69
N TYR A 128 0.67 -5.35 2.61
CA TYR A 128 -0.76 -5.06 2.49
C TYR A 128 -1.59 -6.27 2.91
N LEU A 129 -2.85 -6.07 3.26
CA LEU A 129 -3.85 -7.13 3.48
C LEU A 129 -3.43 -8.25 4.46
N SER A 130 -2.38 -8.04 5.26
CA SER A 130 -1.74 -9.08 6.08
C SER A 130 -2.18 -9.06 7.56
N ALA A 131 -2.98 -8.08 7.99
CA ALA A 131 -3.32 -7.90 9.41
C ALA A 131 -4.04 -9.12 10.03
N ARG A 132 -4.89 -9.82 9.27
CA ARG A 132 -5.57 -11.04 9.74
C ARG A 132 -4.63 -12.25 9.91
N HIS A 133 -3.48 -12.20 9.26
CA HIS A 133 -2.48 -13.26 9.23
C HIS A 133 -1.18 -12.82 9.91
N VAL A 134 -1.28 -11.89 10.87
CA VAL A 134 -0.10 -11.28 11.50
C VAL A 134 0.78 -12.29 12.22
N ALA A 135 0.20 -13.33 12.80
CA ALA A 135 0.95 -14.36 13.53
C ALA A 135 1.86 -15.17 12.58
N GLU A 136 1.30 -15.66 11.49
CA GLU A 136 2.02 -16.40 10.45
C GLU A 136 3.01 -15.49 9.73
N THR A 137 2.60 -14.26 9.45
CA THR A 137 3.46 -13.23 8.86
C THR A 137 4.69 -12.99 9.70
N GLN A 138 4.53 -12.70 10.99
CA GLN A 138 5.64 -12.48 11.92
C GLN A 138 6.56 -13.72 12.02
N LYS A 139 5.98 -14.91 12.12
CA LYS A 139 6.75 -16.16 12.21
C LYS A 139 7.68 -16.32 11.02
N ILE A 140 7.18 -16.11 9.79
CA ILE A 140 7.99 -16.20 8.57
C ILE A 140 9.08 -15.11 8.55
N LEU A 141 8.73 -13.87 8.89
CA LEU A 141 9.69 -12.77 8.85
C LEU A 141 10.84 -12.94 9.84
N LEU A 142 10.58 -13.51 11.02
CA LEU A 142 11.61 -13.80 12.04
C LEU A 142 12.64 -14.87 11.59
N GLU A 143 12.36 -15.63 10.53
CA GLU A 143 13.36 -16.53 9.93
C GLU A 143 14.47 -15.74 9.19
N PHE A 144 14.21 -14.50 8.77
CA PHE A 144 15.10 -13.72 7.90
C PHE A 144 15.52 -12.37 8.46
N TYR A 145 14.64 -11.69 9.18
CA TYR A 145 14.91 -10.39 9.81
C TYR A 145 15.22 -10.56 11.29
N HIS A 146 16.08 -9.69 11.81
CA HIS A 146 16.37 -9.70 13.24
C HIS A 146 15.12 -9.33 14.07
N PRO A 147 14.89 -9.94 15.24
CA PRO A 147 13.72 -9.63 16.08
C PRO A 147 13.56 -8.15 16.45
N SER A 148 14.67 -7.40 16.54
CA SER A 148 14.67 -5.95 16.80
C SER A 148 14.43 -5.09 15.57
N THR A 149 14.36 -5.68 14.35
CA THR A 149 14.08 -4.91 13.13
C THR A 149 12.83 -4.05 13.32
N LYS A 150 12.92 -2.78 12.97
CA LYS A 150 11.80 -1.85 13.10
C LYS A 150 10.69 -2.17 12.10
N VAL A 151 9.47 -2.00 12.58
CA VAL A 151 8.26 -2.13 11.77
C VAL A 151 7.41 -0.89 11.98
N ILE A 152 7.11 -0.17 10.92
CA ILE A 152 6.09 0.87 10.98
C ILE A 152 4.73 0.20 10.73
N VAL A 153 3.80 0.41 11.64
CA VAL A 153 2.41 0.00 11.51
C VAL A 153 1.59 1.23 11.16
N GLY A 154 0.96 1.23 9.99
CA GLY A 154 0.01 2.26 9.59
C GLY A 154 -1.41 1.71 9.61
N HIS A 155 -2.30 2.32 10.36
CA HIS A 155 -3.71 1.95 10.41
C HIS A 155 -4.58 3.11 9.98
N ARG A 156 -5.44 2.90 8.97
CA ARG A 156 -6.32 3.92 8.39
C ARG A 156 -5.57 5.22 8.08
N VAL A 157 -4.35 5.10 7.56
CA VAL A 157 -3.55 6.27 7.21
C VAL A 157 -4.32 7.19 6.27
N SER A 158 -4.21 8.50 6.46
CA SER A 158 -5.00 9.55 5.80
C SER A 158 -6.48 9.66 6.23
N TRP A 159 -6.96 8.84 7.14
CA TRP A 159 -8.26 9.03 7.81
C TRP A 159 -8.09 9.91 9.04
N ASP A 160 -9.16 10.54 9.50
CA ASP A 160 -9.10 11.43 10.67
C ASP A 160 -8.75 10.67 11.96
N GLU A 161 -9.23 9.41 12.08
CA GLU A 161 -8.87 8.48 13.15
C GLU A 161 -7.67 7.59 12.83
N GLY A 162 -6.97 7.89 11.73
CA GLY A 162 -5.79 7.16 11.32
C GLY A 162 -4.58 7.42 12.21
N TRP A 163 -3.73 6.43 12.35
CA TRP A 163 -2.52 6.53 13.16
C TRP A 163 -1.39 5.65 12.62
N THR A 164 -0.19 5.96 13.05
CA THR A 164 1.00 5.16 12.77
C THR A 164 1.78 4.90 14.07
N SER A 165 2.57 3.84 14.10
CA SER A 165 3.42 3.50 15.25
C SER A 165 4.64 2.74 14.78
N ILE A 166 5.78 2.96 15.44
CA ILE A 166 6.98 2.14 15.25
C ILE A 166 7.04 1.11 16.39
N ILE A 167 7.24 -0.13 16.01
CA ILE A 167 7.40 -1.27 16.92
C ILE A 167 8.62 -2.10 16.47
N THR A 168 8.96 -3.15 17.22
CA THR A 168 9.93 -4.14 16.73
C THR A 168 9.20 -5.33 16.11
N LEU A 169 9.89 -6.06 15.23
CA LEU A 169 9.31 -7.22 14.56
C LEU A 169 8.82 -8.28 15.56
N LYS A 170 9.55 -8.49 16.66
CA LYS A 170 9.14 -9.44 17.72
C LYS A 170 7.80 -9.07 18.38
N ASP A 171 7.42 -7.79 18.39
CA ASP A 171 6.21 -7.30 19.03
C ASP A 171 5.01 -7.21 18.07
N MET A 172 5.22 -7.45 16.77
CA MET A 172 4.24 -7.21 15.71
C MET A 172 2.90 -7.93 15.94
N LYS A 173 2.93 -9.21 16.32
CA LYS A 173 1.73 -10.01 16.60
C LYS A 173 0.98 -9.48 17.81
N GLU A 174 1.67 -9.35 18.95
CA GLU A 174 1.07 -8.90 20.20
C GLU A 174 0.46 -7.50 20.06
N PHE A 175 1.20 -6.57 19.48
CA PHE A 175 0.73 -5.22 19.20
C PHE A 175 -0.54 -5.23 18.34
N SER A 176 -0.56 -6.03 17.27
CA SER A 176 -1.71 -6.10 16.36
C SER A 176 -2.96 -6.68 17.01
N ILE A 177 -2.80 -7.71 17.83
CA ILE A 177 -3.89 -8.30 18.60
C ILE A 177 -4.44 -7.29 19.62
N LYS A 178 -3.57 -6.64 20.39
CA LYS A 178 -3.94 -5.61 21.37
C LYS A 178 -4.71 -4.46 20.75
N LYS A 179 -4.29 -4.04 19.55
CA LYS A 179 -4.95 -2.97 18.78
C LYS A 179 -6.12 -3.45 17.91
N LYS A 180 -6.45 -4.75 17.94
CA LYS A 180 -7.54 -5.38 17.17
C LYS A 180 -7.45 -5.09 15.67
N LEU A 181 -6.24 -5.14 15.10
CA LEU A 181 -5.99 -4.86 13.69
C LEU A 181 -6.44 -6.05 12.84
N ILE A 182 -7.39 -5.81 11.93
CA ILE A 182 -7.97 -6.85 11.06
C ILE A 182 -7.87 -6.46 9.60
N ARG A 183 -8.02 -5.16 9.29
CA ARG A 183 -8.05 -4.59 7.94
C ARG A 183 -7.58 -3.15 7.95
N THR A 184 -7.37 -2.56 6.76
CA THR A 184 -6.95 -1.16 6.61
C THR A 184 -5.64 -0.87 7.37
N THR A 185 -4.74 -1.86 7.37
CA THR A 185 -3.47 -1.80 8.08
C THR A 185 -2.35 -2.20 7.12
N ILE A 186 -1.27 -1.43 7.15
CA ILE A 186 -0.03 -1.74 6.46
C ILE A 186 1.09 -1.96 7.48
N TYR A 187 1.98 -2.89 7.19
CA TYR A 187 3.22 -3.08 7.93
C TYR A 187 4.40 -2.81 7.01
N ILE A 188 5.31 -1.94 7.44
CA ILE A 188 6.58 -1.68 6.73
C ILE A 188 7.70 -2.24 7.58
N VAL A 189 8.24 -3.37 7.18
CA VAL A 189 9.38 -4.03 7.82
C VAL A 189 10.64 -3.61 7.06
N SER A 190 11.55 -2.88 7.68
CA SER A 190 12.70 -2.38 6.94
C SER A 190 13.94 -2.24 7.81
N PRO A 191 15.09 -2.76 7.32
CA PRO A 191 16.39 -2.46 7.94
C PRO A 191 16.77 -0.97 7.84
N ALA A 192 16.21 -0.22 6.87
CA ALA A 192 16.49 1.20 6.71
C ALA A 192 16.02 2.05 7.90
N LEU A 193 15.04 1.60 8.67
CA LEU A 193 14.46 2.36 9.77
C LEU A 193 15.37 2.54 11.00
N ASP A 194 16.50 1.88 11.02
CA ASP A 194 17.50 2.01 12.09
C ASP A 194 18.72 2.87 11.68
N HIS A 195 18.75 3.44 10.45
CA HIS A 195 19.94 4.03 9.85
C HIS A 195 19.70 5.45 9.33
N PHE A 196 19.40 6.38 10.22
CA PHE A 196 19.23 7.81 9.87
C PHE A 196 20.55 8.56 9.66
N ASP A 197 21.69 7.94 9.97
CA ASP A 197 23.03 8.52 9.93
C ASP A 197 23.75 8.26 8.59
N LYS A 198 23.18 7.51 7.68
CA LYS A 198 23.79 7.17 6.39
C LYS A 198 23.52 8.24 5.35
N SER A 199 24.58 8.77 4.76
CA SER A 199 24.49 9.74 3.67
C SER A 199 24.58 9.08 2.28
N SER A 200 23.86 9.63 1.33
CA SER A 200 23.99 9.25 -0.09
C SER A 200 25.32 9.77 -0.65
N ASN A 201 26.02 8.98 -1.45
CA ASN A 201 27.16 9.43 -2.23
C ASN A 201 26.83 10.61 -3.15
N LEU A 202 25.56 10.79 -3.51
CA LEU A 202 25.09 11.92 -4.30
C LEU A 202 25.46 13.28 -3.68
N TYR A 203 25.46 13.37 -2.35
CA TYR A 203 25.81 14.59 -1.60
C TYR A 203 27.27 14.64 -1.16
N ASN A 204 28.07 13.60 -1.46
CA ASN A 204 29.49 13.59 -1.14
C ASN A 204 30.19 14.71 -1.96
N PRO A 205 30.97 15.61 -1.34
CA PRO A 205 31.68 16.68 -2.04
C PRO A 205 32.62 16.18 -3.14
N THR A 206 33.18 14.97 -2.99
CA THR A 206 34.10 14.37 -3.99
C THR A 206 33.37 13.59 -5.08
N TYR A 207 32.03 13.49 -5.02
CA TYR A 207 31.24 12.79 -6.05
C TYR A 207 30.81 13.76 -7.14
N HIS A 208 31.29 13.50 -8.37
CA HIS A 208 30.96 14.29 -9.56
C HIS A 208 29.83 13.63 -10.35
N HIS A 209 28.90 14.42 -10.82
CA HIS A 209 27.78 13.98 -11.67
C HIS A 209 27.42 15.06 -12.71
N LEU A 210 26.49 14.76 -13.60
CA LEU A 210 26.15 15.58 -14.76
C LEU A 210 25.92 17.07 -14.45
N PHE A 211 25.37 17.39 -13.28
CA PHE A 211 25.04 18.76 -12.85
C PHE A 211 26.04 19.33 -11.82
N ARG A 212 27.00 18.56 -11.35
CA ARG A 212 28.08 18.98 -10.44
C ARG A 212 29.40 18.72 -11.14
N LYS A 213 29.86 19.73 -11.88
CA LYS A 213 31.18 19.75 -12.51
C LYS A 213 32.19 20.34 -11.52
N ASN A 214 33.47 19.96 -11.65
CA ASN A 214 34.58 20.60 -10.92
C ASN A 214 34.64 22.08 -11.23
#